data_90d10860e71d8cdb0e32f721d7fcb3d6
#
_entry.id   90d10860e71d8cdb0e32f721d7fcb3d6
#
_cell.length_a   1.000
_cell.length_b   1.000
_cell.length_c   1.000
_cell.angle_alpha   90.00
_cell.angle_beta   90.00
_cell.angle_gamma   90.00
#
_symmetry.space_group_name_H-M   'P 1'
#
loop_
_entity.id
_entity.type
_entity.pdbx_description
1 polymer ?
#
loop_
_entity_poly.entity_id
_entity_poly.type
_entity_poly.pdbx_seq_one_letter_code
_entity_poly.pdbx_strand_id
1 'polypeptide(L)'
;MKYTVQDGFPYYVELLEDANYRQLFSSPENFILLETISEEKASYRYAPGKWSIKQIVGHMTDHERIMTYRALRFSRKDTTLLPGYEQNLFVNNSRFDELSLQQLLTDFKNVRSATNSFIDGLSESQLNLKGVAWKYELTVEEFLKATIGHEMHHMRIIKNKYIPA
;
A
#
# COMPACT_ATOMS: atom_id res chain seq x y z
N MET A 1 20.11 2.66 3.75
CA MET A 1 19.24 1.76 2.93
C MET A 1 20.06 1.22 1.77
N LYS A 2 19.96 -0.08 1.52
CA LYS A 2 20.63 -0.78 0.42
C LYS A 2 19.89 -0.65 -0.91
N TYR A 3 18.56 -0.51 -0.82
CA TYR A 3 17.67 -0.48 -1.97
C TYR A 3 17.08 0.91 -2.22
N THR A 4 16.65 1.15 -3.46
CA THR A 4 15.96 2.37 -3.92
C THR A 4 14.54 2.02 -4.36
N VAL A 5 13.69 3.02 -4.59
CA VAL A 5 12.31 2.79 -5.05
C VAL A 5 12.23 2.00 -6.37
N GLN A 6 13.26 2.07 -7.22
CA GLN A 6 13.35 1.30 -8.46
C GLN A 6 13.53 -0.20 -8.24
N ASP A 7 14.02 -0.58 -7.06
CA ASP A 7 14.18 -1.98 -6.67
C ASP A 7 12.87 -2.65 -6.22
N GLY A 8 11.79 -1.88 -6.08
CA GLY A 8 10.45 -2.38 -5.76
C GLY A 8 10.34 -2.99 -4.35
N PHE A 9 9.85 -4.24 -4.25
CA PHE A 9 9.56 -4.86 -2.95
C PHE A 9 10.71 -4.86 -1.95
N PRO A 10 11.97 -5.16 -2.31
CA PRO A 10 13.08 -5.07 -1.37
C PRO A 10 13.23 -3.69 -0.71
N TYR A 11 13.01 -2.61 -1.45
CA TYR A 11 13.02 -1.25 -0.90
C TYR A 11 11.92 -1.05 0.14
N TYR A 12 10.69 -1.48 -0.17
CA TYR A 12 9.56 -1.32 0.75
C TYR A 12 9.71 -2.16 2.02
N VAL A 13 10.27 -3.36 1.93
CA VAL A 13 10.58 -4.19 3.10
C VAL A 13 11.66 -3.50 3.96
N GLU A 14 12.71 -2.97 3.34
CA GLU A 14 13.79 -2.27 4.06
C GLU A 14 13.30 -1.00 4.78
N LEU A 15 12.25 -0.32 4.26
CA LEU A 15 11.67 0.87 4.89
C LEU A 15 11.11 0.63 6.29
N LEU A 16 10.74 -0.60 6.61
CA LEU A 16 10.22 -0.93 7.93
C LEU A 16 11.33 -0.97 8.98
N GLU A 17 12.59 -1.19 8.55
CA GLU A 17 13.68 -1.49 9.48
C GLU A 17 13.26 -2.61 10.44
N ASP A 18 13.22 -2.34 11.75
CA ASP A 18 12.78 -3.31 12.77
C ASP A 18 11.32 -3.12 13.22
N ALA A 19 10.55 -2.27 12.53
CA ALA A 19 9.17 -1.99 12.90
C ALA A 19 8.26 -3.22 12.73
N ASN A 20 7.38 -3.43 13.68
CA ASN A 20 6.40 -4.50 13.63
C ASN A 20 5.30 -4.18 12.60
N TYR A 21 5.29 -4.90 11.49
CA TYR A 21 4.33 -4.67 10.41
C TYR A 21 2.86 -4.81 10.84
N ARG A 22 2.53 -5.73 11.77
CA ARG A 22 1.17 -5.90 12.29
C ARG A 22 0.70 -4.67 13.07
N GLN A 23 1.60 -4.08 13.86
CA GLN A 23 1.30 -2.82 14.56
C GLN A 23 1.10 -1.68 13.57
N LEU A 24 1.89 -1.60 12.51
CA LEU A 24 1.73 -0.58 11.47
C LEU A 24 0.39 -0.72 10.73
N PHE A 25 -0.04 -1.94 10.38
CA PHE A 25 -1.35 -2.18 9.79
C PHE A 25 -2.51 -1.79 10.71
N SER A 26 -2.35 -1.95 12.01
CA SER A 26 -3.37 -1.62 13.01
C SER A 26 -3.31 -0.15 13.45
N SER A 27 -2.27 0.62 13.09
CA SER A 27 -2.11 2.01 13.52
C SER A 27 -3.12 2.93 12.79
N PRO A 28 -3.86 3.79 13.51
CA PRO A 28 -4.75 4.76 12.92
C PRO A 28 -4.05 6.05 12.46
N GLU A 29 -2.76 6.23 12.74
CA GLU A 29 -2.05 7.52 12.61
C GLU A 29 -2.11 8.11 11.20
N ASN A 30 -1.91 7.27 10.17
CA ASN A 30 -1.98 7.74 8.79
C ASN A 30 -3.40 8.17 8.40
N PHE A 31 -4.43 7.46 8.86
CA PHE A 31 -5.83 7.84 8.63
C PHE A 31 -6.16 9.15 9.35
N ILE A 32 -5.75 9.30 10.61
CA ILE A 32 -5.96 10.54 11.38
C ILE A 32 -5.32 11.73 10.64
N LEU A 33 -4.08 11.58 10.16
CA LEU A 33 -3.45 12.64 9.38
C LEU A 33 -4.21 12.94 8.08
N LEU A 34 -4.58 11.92 7.31
CA LEU A 34 -5.29 12.10 6.04
C LEU A 34 -6.67 12.76 6.23
N GLU A 35 -7.35 12.51 7.34
CA GLU A 35 -8.65 13.13 7.68
C GLU A 35 -8.54 14.63 8.00
N THR A 36 -7.36 15.15 8.31
CA THR A 36 -7.13 16.59 8.52
C THR A 36 -6.98 17.37 7.21
N ILE A 37 -6.86 16.68 6.07
CA ILE A 37 -6.60 17.31 4.77
C ILE A 37 -7.91 17.81 4.16
N SER A 38 -7.95 19.07 3.75
CA SER A 38 -9.11 19.64 3.04
C SER A 38 -9.27 19.06 1.63
N GLU A 39 -10.48 19.07 1.09
CA GLU A 39 -10.77 18.64 -0.30
C GLU A 39 -9.95 19.41 -1.34
N GLU A 40 -9.77 20.72 -1.14
CA GLU A 40 -8.91 21.54 -2.01
C GLU A 40 -7.47 21.02 -2.00
N LYS A 41 -6.93 20.80 -0.80
CA LYS A 41 -5.55 20.26 -0.65
C LYS A 41 -5.42 18.84 -1.17
N ALA A 42 -6.45 18.01 -1.00
CA ALA A 42 -6.47 16.64 -1.50
C ALA A 42 -6.44 16.56 -3.03
N SER A 43 -6.95 17.58 -3.72
CA SER A 43 -6.95 17.68 -5.18
C SER A 43 -5.67 18.34 -5.74
N TYR A 44 -4.82 18.93 -4.86
CA TYR A 44 -3.59 19.62 -5.26
C TYR A 44 -2.53 18.65 -5.77
N ARG A 45 -1.73 19.11 -6.76
CA ARG A 45 -0.54 18.43 -7.28
C ARG A 45 0.66 19.34 -7.11
N TYR A 46 1.72 18.88 -6.45
CA TYR A 46 2.89 19.71 -6.18
C TYR A 46 3.75 20.05 -7.41
N ALA A 47 3.56 19.34 -8.53
CA ALA A 47 4.21 19.62 -9.81
C ALA A 47 3.41 19.00 -10.98
N PRO A 48 3.61 19.47 -12.23
CA PRO A 48 3.03 18.85 -13.42
C PRO A 48 3.34 17.36 -13.50
N GLY A 49 2.34 16.57 -13.86
CA GLY A 49 2.47 15.11 -14.00
C GLY A 49 2.57 14.33 -12.69
N LYS A 50 2.42 14.99 -11.53
CA LYS A 50 2.35 14.31 -10.23
C LYS A 50 0.90 14.02 -9.85
N TRP A 51 0.70 12.98 -9.08
CA TRP A 51 -0.61 12.59 -8.58
C TRP A 51 -1.14 13.60 -7.55
N SER A 52 -2.45 13.71 -7.44
CA SER A 52 -3.10 14.36 -6.31
C SER A 52 -3.03 13.47 -5.07
N ILE A 53 -3.29 14.01 -3.87
CA ILE A 53 -3.41 13.19 -2.65
C ILE A 53 -4.54 12.17 -2.83
N LYS A 54 -5.66 12.54 -3.48
CA LYS A 54 -6.76 11.61 -3.80
C LYS A 54 -6.26 10.41 -4.62
N GLN A 55 -5.47 10.67 -5.66
CA GLN A 55 -4.88 9.61 -6.49
C GLN A 55 -3.89 8.75 -5.69
N ILE A 56 -3.09 9.35 -4.80
CA ILE A 56 -2.17 8.59 -3.94
C ILE A 56 -2.96 7.68 -2.98
N VAL A 57 -4.01 8.18 -2.33
CA VAL A 57 -4.84 7.39 -1.42
C VAL A 57 -5.52 6.24 -2.17
N GLY A 58 -6.12 6.52 -3.34
CA GLY A 58 -6.73 5.48 -4.17
C GLY A 58 -5.71 4.43 -4.63
N HIS A 59 -4.51 4.87 -5.02
CA HIS A 59 -3.42 3.97 -5.40
C HIS A 59 -2.95 3.08 -4.23
N MET A 60 -2.80 3.63 -3.03
CA MET A 60 -2.46 2.83 -1.84
C MET A 60 -3.54 1.78 -1.55
N THR A 61 -4.81 2.14 -1.71
CA THR A 61 -5.95 1.25 -1.54
C THR A 61 -5.93 0.09 -2.55
N ASP A 62 -5.75 0.40 -3.83
CA ASP A 62 -5.66 -0.62 -4.89
C ASP A 62 -4.44 -1.52 -4.72
N HIS A 63 -3.30 -0.94 -4.33
CA HIS A 63 -2.09 -1.71 -4.04
C HIS A 63 -2.34 -2.72 -2.91
N GLU A 64 -2.94 -2.29 -1.81
CA GLU A 64 -3.24 -3.17 -0.68
C GLU A 64 -4.19 -4.31 -1.07
N ARG A 65 -5.22 -4.06 -1.90
CA ARG A 65 -6.08 -5.10 -2.47
C ARG A 65 -5.30 -6.14 -3.26
N ILE A 66 -4.45 -5.69 -4.17
CA ILE A 66 -3.65 -6.57 -5.03
C ILE A 66 -2.67 -7.39 -4.20
N MET A 67 -1.97 -6.76 -3.27
CA MET A 67 -0.96 -7.43 -2.45
C MET A 67 -1.59 -8.43 -1.47
N THR A 68 -2.72 -8.09 -0.85
CA THR A 68 -3.44 -9.00 0.04
C THR A 68 -3.99 -10.19 -0.74
N TYR A 69 -4.51 -10.00 -1.96
CA TYR A 69 -4.90 -11.09 -2.85
C TYR A 69 -3.72 -12.03 -3.17
N ARG A 70 -2.54 -11.49 -3.47
CA ARG A 70 -1.34 -12.30 -3.71
C ARG A 70 -0.94 -13.08 -2.46
N ALA A 71 -0.87 -12.41 -1.31
CA ALA A 71 -0.56 -13.04 -0.02
C ALA A 71 -1.56 -14.16 0.32
N LEU A 72 -2.86 -13.96 0.05
CA LEU A 72 -3.89 -14.99 0.19
C LEU A 72 -3.56 -16.23 -0.64
N ARG A 73 -3.29 -16.08 -1.94
CA ARG A 73 -2.99 -17.20 -2.84
C ARG A 73 -1.77 -17.98 -2.38
N PHE A 74 -0.68 -17.29 -2.05
CA PHE A 74 0.55 -17.92 -1.58
C PHE A 74 0.36 -18.62 -0.23
N SER A 75 -0.42 -18.03 0.69
CA SER A 75 -0.77 -18.65 1.97
C SER A 75 -1.60 -19.94 1.83
N ARG A 76 -2.19 -20.17 0.65
CA ARG A 76 -2.92 -21.39 0.28
C ARG A 76 -2.12 -22.32 -0.63
N LYS A 77 -0.79 -22.11 -0.71
CA LYS A 77 0.16 -22.91 -1.52
C LYS A 77 -0.12 -22.83 -3.03
N ASP A 78 -0.74 -21.75 -3.49
CA ASP A 78 -0.91 -21.50 -4.91
C ASP A 78 0.43 -21.04 -5.49
N THR A 79 0.97 -21.79 -6.44
CA THR A 79 2.26 -21.55 -7.09
C THR A 79 2.13 -20.84 -8.44
N THR A 80 0.91 -20.41 -8.81
CA THR A 80 0.70 -19.67 -10.06
C THR A 80 1.51 -18.39 -10.07
N LEU A 81 2.28 -18.17 -11.14
CA LEU A 81 2.98 -16.91 -11.36
C LEU A 81 1.94 -15.79 -11.52
N LEU A 82 1.97 -14.80 -10.65
CA LEU A 82 1.06 -13.67 -10.72
C LEU A 82 1.71 -12.49 -11.47
N PRO A 83 0.98 -11.86 -12.42
CA PRO A 83 1.51 -10.75 -13.19
C PRO A 83 1.75 -9.50 -12.33
N GLY A 84 2.62 -8.62 -12.81
CA GLY A 84 2.70 -7.23 -12.34
C GLY A 84 1.48 -6.42 -12.79
N TYR A 85 1.41 -5.18 -12.35
CA TYR A 85 0.46 -4.19 -12.86
C TYR A 85 1.16 -2.83 -13.06
N GLU A 86 0.63 -2.00 -13.96
CA GLU A 86 1.16 -0.66 -14.22
C GLU A 86 0.32 0.36 -13.45
N GLN A 87 0.93 0.95 -12.43
CA GLN A 87 0.25 1.84 -11.48
C GLN A 87 -0.33 3.11 -12.12
N ASN A 88 0.36 3.70 -13.11
CA ASN A 88 -0.15 4.89 -13.78
C ASN A 88 -1.37 4.56 -14.64
N LEU A 89 -1.38 3.37 -15.27
CA LEU A 89 -2.54 2.90 -16.01
C LEU A 89 -3.77 2.80 -15.09
N PHE A 90 -3.60 2.23 -13.88
CA PHE A 90 -4.68 2.08 -12.91
C PHE A 90 -5.19 3.45 -12.43
N VAL A 91 -4.29 4.33 -12.03
CA VAL A 91 -4.65 5.68 -11.58
C VAL A 91 -5.32 6.49 -12.69
N ASN A 92 -4.81 6.44 -13.93
CA ASN A 92 -5.35 7.21 -15.05
C ASN A 92 -6.74 6.72 -15.52
N ASN A 93 -7.08 5.45 -15.27
CA ASN A 93 -8.41 4.88 -15.56
C ASN A 93 -9.33 4.80 -14.34
N SER A 94 -8.89 5.37 -13.21
CA SER A 94 -9.71 5.46 -12.00
C SER A 94 -10.58 6.71 -12.00
N ARG A 95 -11.48 6.79 -11.03
CA ARG A 95 -12.29 7.97 -10.73
C ARG A 95 -11.84 8.68 -9.45
N PHE A 96 -10.58 8.51 -9.03
CA PHE A 96 -10.12 9.00 -7.73
C PHE A 96 -10.27 10.52 -7.57
N ASP A 97 -10.01 11.30 -8.60
CA ASP A 97 -10.19 12.76 -8.56
C ASP A 97 -11.66 13.21 -8.51
N GLU A 98 -12.61 12.35 -8.94
CA GLU A 98 -14.05 12.64 -8.91
C GLU A 98 -14.69 12.33 -7.55
N LEU A 99 -14.09 11.45 -6.77
CA LEU A 99 -14.55 11.07 -5.44
C LEU A 99 -14.09 12.09 -4.40
N SER A 100 -14.83 12.23 -3.30
CA SER A 100 -14.35 12.99 -2.16
C SER A 100 -13.21 12.24 -1.44
N LEU A 101 -12.32 12.98 -0.76
CA LEU A 101 -11.30 12.37 0.07
C LEU A 101 -11.92 11.44 1.12
N GLN A 102 -13.04 11.84 1.71
CA GLN A 102 -13.77 11.03 2.68
C GLN A 102 -14.25 9.68 2.11
N GLN A 103 -14.74 9.66 0.86
CA GLN A 103 -15.12 8.40 0.20
C GLN A 103 -13.90 7.49 -0.01
N LEU A 104 -12.78 8.03 -0.46
CA LEU A 104 -11.54 7.28 -0.66
C LEU A 104 -10.99 6.74 0.66
N LEU A 105 -11.02 7.54 1.74
CA LEU A 105 -10.59 7.10 3.07
C LEU A 105 -11.51 6.02 3.65
N THR A 106 -12.82 6.11 3.41
CA THR A 106 -13.76 5.07 3.83
C THR A 106 -13.44 3.75 3.14
N ASP A 107 -13.19 3.78 1.84
CA ASP A 107 -12.80 2.60 1.06
C ASP A 107 -11.48 2.02 1.55
N PHE A 108 -10.48 2.86 1.78
CA PHE A 108 -9.17 2.42 2.30
C PHE A 108 -9.29 1.78 3.69
N LYS A 109 -10.09 2.34 4.60
CA LYS A 109 -10.35 1.75 5.92
C LYS A 109 -11.03 0.39 5.82
N ASN A 110 -11.95 0.22 4.89
CA ASN A 110 -12.64 -1.06 4.67
C ASN A 110 -11.64 -2.13 4.17
N VAL A 111 -10.77 -1.79 3.23
CA VAL A 111 -9.69 -2.67 2.76
C VAL A 111 -8.75 -3.02 3.89
N ARG A 112 -8.29 -2.03 4.68
CA ARG A 112 -7.44 -2.22 5.84
C ARG A 112 -8.06 -3.17 6.87
N SER A 113 -9.34 -3.01 7.15
CA SER A 113 -10.06 -3.89 8.07
C SER A 113 -10.06 -5.34 7.57
N ALA A 114 -10.32 -5.55 6.28
CA ALA A 114 -10.26 -6.87 5.66
C ALA A 114 -8.83 -7.45 5.68
N THR A 115 -7.81 -6.62 5.41
CA THR A 115 -6.40 -7.02 5.47
C THR A 115 -6.01 -7.45 6.88
N ASN A 116 -6.37 -6.70 7.91
CA ASN A 116 -6.10 -7.05 9.30
C ASN A 116 -6.75 -8.38 9.69
N SER A 117 -8.03 -8.57 9.34
CA SER A 117 -8.74 -9.84 9.57
C SER A 117 -8.05 -11.01 8.87
N PHE A 118 -7.55 -10.82 7.65
CA PHE A 118 -6.77 -11.85 6.94
C PHE A 118 -5.44 -12.15 7.65
N ILE A 119 -4.68 -11.12 8.06
CA ILE A 119 -3.40 -11.28 8.76
C ILE A 119 -3.59 -12.03 10.08
N ASP A 120 -4.64 -11.72 10.83
CA ASP A 120 -4.94 -12.37 12.12
C ASP A 120 -5.27 -13.85 11.96
N GLY A 121 -5.79 -14.25 10.80
CA GLY A 121 -6.10 -15.64 10.49
C GLY A 121 -4.91 -16.47 9.98
N LEU A 122 -3.71 -15.88 9.80
CA LEU A 122 -2.54 -16.58 9.28
C LEU A 122 -1.72 -17.24 10.39
N SER A 123 -1.37 -18.51 10.19
CA SER A 123 -0.40 -19.22 11.02
C SER A 123 1.04 -18.87 10.63
N GLU A 124 1.99 -19.10 11.54
CA GLU A 124 3.44 -18.94 11.26
C GLU A 124 3.89 -19.77 10.04
N SER A 125 3.37 -20.99 9.89
CA SER A 125 3.71 -21.84 8.73
C SER A 125 3.21 -21.24 7.43
N GLN A 126 2.08 -20.53 7.43
CA GLN A 126 1.55 -19.83 6.25
C GLN A 126 2.33 -18.57 5.93
N LEU A 127 2.80 -17.83 6.94
CA LEU A 127 3.64 -16.65 6.75
C LEU A 127 4.96 -16.98 6.06
N ASN A 128 5.51 -18.18 6.27
CA ASN A 128 6.75 -18.64 5.65
C ASN A 128 6.57 -19.23 4.25
N LEU A 129 5.34 -19.43 3.76
CA LEU A 129 5.11 -19.89 2.39
C LEU A 129 5.53 -18.82 1.39
N LYS A 130 6.09 -19.26 0.27
CA LYS A 130 6.59 -18.38 -0.79
C LYS A 130 5.67 -18.37 -2.00
N GLY A 131 5.73 -17.27 -2.72
CA GLY A 131 5.11 -17.13 -4.02
C GLY A 131 5.86 -16.15 -4.92
N VAL A 132 5.58 -16.19 -6.21
CA VAL A 132 6.22 -15.34 -7.20
C VAL A 132 5.20 -14.36 -7.78
N ALA A 133 5.48 -13.07 -7.61
CA ALA A 133 4.73 -12.02 -8.27
C ALA A 133 5.69 -11.17 -9.11
N TRP A 134 5.36 -11.07 -10.42
CA TRP A 134 6.22 -10.48 -11.44
C TRP A 134 7.60 -11.17 -11.43
N LYS A 135 8.67 -10.51 -10.97
CA LYS A 135 10.04 -11.05 -10.93
C LYS A 135 10.55 -11.38 -9.52
N TYR A 136 9.70 -11.20 -8.51
CA TYR A 136 10.10 -11.36 -7.10
C TYR A 136 9.52 -12.65 -6.51
N GLU A 137 10.37 -13.45 -5.87
CA GLU A 137 9.96 -14.51 -4.96
C GLU A 137 10.05 -13.96 -3.53
N LEU A 138 8.94 -13.98 -2.81
CA LEU A 138 8.85 -13.49 -1.44
C LEU A 138 8.01 -14.44 -0.60
N THR A 139 8.25 -14.46 0.71
CA THR A 139 7.33 -15.08 1.65
C THR A 139 6.04 -14.27 1.78
N VAL A 140 4.98 -14.89 2.29
CA VAL A 140 3.73 -14.19 2.62
C VAL A 140 3.99 -13.01 3.56
N GLU A 141 4.85 -13.22 4.58
CA GLU A 141 5.23 -12.16 5.51
C GLU A 141 5.95 -11.00 4.81
N GLU A 142 6.87 -11.29 3.90
CA GLU A 142 7.59 -10.25 3.13
C GLU A 142 6.63 -9.47 2.21
N PHE A 143 5.62 -10.12 1.62
CA PHE A 143 4.56 -9.42 0.88
C PHE A 143 3.78 -8.44 1.76
N LEU A 144 3.42 -8.86 2.97
CA LEU A 144 2.73 -7.99 3.92
C LEU A 144 3.63 -6.82 4.37
N LYS A 145 4.90 -7.10 4.65
CA LYS A 145 5.90 -6.05 4.95
C LYS A 145 6.05 -5.08 3.79
N ALA A 146 6.16 -5.56 2.56
CA ALA A 146 6.24 -4.70 1.38
C ALA A 146 4.99 -3.85 1.18
N THR A 147 3.81 -4.37 1.50
CA THR A 147 2.54 -3.65 1.39
C THR A 147 2.50 -2.44 2.32
N ILE A 148 2.80 -2.63 3.59
CA ILE A 148 2.80 -1.52 4.55
C ILE A 148 3.99 -0.57 4.33
N GLY A 149 5.13 -1.07 3.87
CA GLY A 149 6.28 -0.26 3.47
C GLY A 149 5.97 0.64 2.27
N HIS A 150 5.17 0.18 1.32
CA HIS A 150 4.67 0.99 0.22
C HIS A 150 3.78 2.14 0.71
N GLU A 151 2.88 1.90 1.65
CA GLU A 151 2.13 2.97 2.30
C GLU A 151 3.05 3.97 3.00
N MET A 152 4.02 3.50 3.78
CA MET A 152 4.99 4.38 4.44
C MET A 152 5.72 5.28 3.45
N HIS A 153 6.10 4.75 2.29
CA HIS A 153 6.71 5.53 1.22
C HIS A 153 5.79 6.66 0.75
N HIS A 154 4.54 6.35 0.42
CA HIS A 154 3.58 7.34 -0.05
C HIS A 154 3.21 8.37 1.04
N MET A 155 3.09 7.94 2.28
CA MET A 155 2.86 8.87 3.40
C MET A 155 4.04 9.82 3.62
N ARG A 156 5.29 9.37 3.43
CA ARG A 156 6.48 10.26 3.42
C ARG A 156 6.39 11.29 2.29
N ILE A 157 5.95 10.90 1.10
CA ILE A 157 5.73 11.83 -0.02
C ILE A 157 4.65 12.86 0.34
N ILE A 158 3.51 12.43 0.88
CA ILE A 158 2.43 13.33 1.30
C ILE A 158 2.96 14.35 2.33
N LYS A 159 3.60 13.88 3.39
CA LYS A 159 4.16 14.75 4.44
C LYS A 159 5.18 15.76 3.89
N ASN A 160 6.09 15.32 3.03
CA ASN A 160 7.22 16.14 2.60
C ASN A 160 6.89 17.07 1.42
N LYS A 161 5.91 16.74 0.57
CA LYS A 161 5.64 17.47 -0.67
C LYS A 161 4.28 18.18 -0.68
N TYR A 162 3.32 17.70 0.09
CA TYR A 162 1.96 18.25 0.09
C TYR A 162 1.62 18.99 1.38
N ILE A 163 2.21 18.56 2.51
CA ILE A 163 1.98 19.18 3.83
C ILE A 163 3.34 19.57 4.41
N PRO A 164 4.10 20.44 3.75
CA PRO A 164 5.32 20.96 4.36
C PRO A 164 4.95 21.74 5.64
N ALA A 165 5.79 21.58 6.67
CA ALA A 165 5.65 22.29 7.94
C ALA A 165 5.70 23.83 7.73
#